data_2e101d964780e85be3d5c9be8360cc48
#
_entry.id   2e101d964780e85be3d5c9be8360cc48
#
_cell.length_a   1.000
_cell.length_b   1.000
_cell.length_c   1.000
_cell.angle_alpha   90.00
_cell.angle_beta   90.00
_cell.angle_gamma   90.00
#
_symmetry.space_group_name_H-M   'P 1'
#
loop_
_entity.id
_entity.type
_entity.pdbx_description
1 polymer ?
#
loop_
_entity_poly.entity_id
_entity_poly.type
_entity_poly.pdbx_seq_one_letter_code
_entity_poly.pdbx_strand_id
1 'polypeptide(L)'
;MAKTGRKQKKYDCNVPWAILLDPTSACLHINANGDVDPCVFIHYSDSNIREKTLLECLQSPVFKAYHDGQPFHENHLRPCPMLENPQLLRKIVHGTNAKSTDLQSPESVDHLCDKCVDYAKHWEPTAERLWADRQK
;
A
#
# COMPACT_ATOMS: atom_id res chain seq x y z
N MET A 1 -21.39 -30.17 4.08
CA MET A 1 -21.45 -28.70 4.17
C MET A 1 -20.52 -28.11 3.12
N ALA A 2 -21.06 -27.50 2.09
CA ALA A 2 -20.30 -26.91 0.99
C ALA A 2 -19.57 -25.66 1.51
N LYS A 3 -18.22 -25.65 1.43
CA LYS A 3 -17.41 -24.46 1.62
C LYS A 3 -17.72 -23.53 0.43
N THR A 4 -18.54 -22.52 0.67
CA THR A 4 -18.71 -21.42 -0.28
C THR A 4 -17.40 -20.61 -0.29
N GLY A 5 -16.52 -21.01 -1.18
CA GLY A 5 -15.36 -20.22 -1.54
C GLY A 5 -15.85 -18.88 -2.10
N ARG A 6 -15.76 -17.84 -1.30
CA ARG A 6 -16.01 -16.48 -1.77
C ARG A 6 -14.92 -16.18 -2.80
N LYS A 7 -15.21 -16.37 -4.08
CA LYS A 7 -14.35 -15.92 -5.17
C LYS A 7 -14.20 -14.42 -5.00
N GLN A 8 -13.01 -14.00 -4.66
CA GLN A 8 -12.63 -12.58 -4.69
C GLN A 8 -12.87 -12.11 -6.13
N LYS A 9 -13.86 -11.23 -6.34
CA LYS A 9 -14.08 -10.62 -7.65
C LYS A 9 -12.82 -9.79 -7.93
N LYS A 10 -12.06 -10.19 -8.97
CA LYS A 10 -11.08 -9.28 -9.58
C LYS A 10 -11.90 -8.11 -10.12
N TYR A 11 -11.77 -6.96 -9.48
CA TYR A 11 -12.36 -5.73 -9.99
C TYR A 11 -11.62 -5.35 -11.27
N ASP A 12 -12.40 -5.02 -12.29
CA ASP A 12 -11.86 -4.56 -13.57
C ASP A 12 -11.26 -3.17 -13.36
N CYS A 13 -9.93 -3.10 -13.37
CA CYS A 13 -9.16 -1.87 -13.15
C CYS A 13 -9.37 -0.80 -14.23
N ASN A 14 -10.17 -1.08 -15.26
CA ASN A 14 -10.53 -0.12 -16.30
C ASN A 14 -11.65 0.84 -15.87
N VAL A 15 -12.23 0.65 -14.69
CA VAL A 15 -13.29 1.52 -14.17
C VAL A 15 -12.73 2.46 -13.11
N PRO A 16 -12.54 3.75 -13.41
CA PRO A 16 -11.92 4.72 -12.51
C PRO A 16 -12.57 4.81 -11.12
N TRP A 17 -13.87 4.61 -11.04
CA TRP A 17 -14.63 4.66 -9.79
C TRP A 17 -14.49 3.38 -8.94
N ALA A 18 -14.03 2.27 -9.50
CA ALA A 18 -13.80 1.04 -8.75
C ALA A 18 -12.68 1.22 -7.70
N ILE A 19 -11.72 2.10 -7.96
CA ILE A 19 -10.66 2.48 -7.00
C ILE A 19 -11.27 3.19 -5.79
N LEU A 20 -12.32 4.00 -5.99
CA LEU A 20 -12.99 4.76 -4.93
C LEU A 20 -13.94 3.91 -4.08
N LEU A 21 -14.41 2.77 -4.60
CA LEU A 21 -15.41 1.92 -3.95
C LEU A 21 -14.84 0.64 -3.35
N ASP A 22 -13.58 0.32 -3.61
CA ASP A 22 -12.91 -0.81 -2.97
C ASP A 22 -12.44 -0.39 -1.57
N PRO A 23 -13.04 -0.93 -0.49
CA PRO A 23 -12.65 -0.57 0.87
C PRO A 23 -11.21 -0.98 1.21
N THR A 24 -10.57 -1.84 0.42
CA THR A 24 -9.16 -2.21 0.59
C THR A 24 -8.20 -1.20 -0.06
N SER A 25 -8.72 -0.35 -0.96
CA SER A 25 -7.96 0.71 -1.65
C SER A 25 -8.28 2.11 -1.13
N ALA A 26 -9.13 2.23 -0.12
CA ALA A 26 -9.82 3.48 0.21
C ALA A 26 -9.02 4.43 1.11
N CYS A 27 -7.75 4.17 1.37
CA CYS A 27 -6.93 5.13 2.11
C CYS A 27 -6.15 6.00 1.13
N LEU A 28 -6.33 7.30 1.23
CA LEU A 28 -5.43 8.29 0.66
C LEU A 28 -5.16 9.37 1.71
N HIS A 29 -4.02 9.98 1.61
CA HIS A 29 -3.63 11.11 2.43
C HIS A 29 -3.22 12.27 1.54
N ILE A 30 -3.67 13.47 1.85
CA ILE A 30 -3.26 14.69 1.16
C ILE A 30 -2.53 15.56 2.18
N ASN A 31 -1.27 15.83 1.93
CA ASN A 31 -0.46 16.65 2.82
C ASN A 31 -0.68 18.16 2.59
N ALA A 32 -0.06 18.99 3.40
CA ALA A 32 -0.20 20.45 3.32
C ALA A 32 0.29 21.04 1.98
N ASN A 33 1.18 20.37 1.27
CA ASN A 33 1.65 20.78 -0.06
C ASN A 33 0.71 20.32 -1.19
N GLY A 34 -0.28 19.48 -0.88
CA GLY A 34 -1.20 18.91 -1.87
C GLY A 34 -0.72 17.61 -2.50
N ASP A 35 0.37 17.02 -2.02
CA ASP A 35 0.82 15.70 -2.48
C ASP A 35 -0.18 14.64 -2.03
N VAL A 36 -0.47 13.69 -2.92
CA VAL A 36 -1.47 12.65 -2.70
C VAL A 36 -0.77 11.32 -2.47
N ASP A 37 -0.74 10.89 -1.22
CA ASP A 37 -0.08 9.65 -0.79
C ASP A 37 -1.07 8.48 -0.77
N PRO A 38 -0.64 7.25 -1.05
CA PRO A 38 -1.51 6.07 -1.05
C PRO A 38 -1.90 5.59 0.35
N CYS A 39 -1.25 6.09 1.39
CA CYS A 39 -1.52 5.76 2.79
C CYS A 39 -1.06 6.91 3.69
N VAL A 40 -1.75 7.11 4.80
CA VAL A 40 -1.40 8.16 5.79
C VAL A 40 -0.01 7.96 6.42
N PHE A 41 0.52 6.76 6.41
CA PHE A 41 1.85 6.42 6.96
C PHE A 41 2.94 6.26 5.90
N ILE A 42 2.58 6.29 4.62
CA ILE A 42 3.51 6.09 3.51
C ILE A 42 3.61 7.39 2.71
N HIS A 43 4.67 8.14 2.98
CA HIS A 43 4.89 9.48 2.45
C HIS A 43 5.72 9.44 1.16
N TYR A 44 5.18 8.79 0.12
CA TYR A 44 5.74 8.76 -1.22
C TYR A 44 4.63 8.94 -2.24
N SER A 45 4.78 9.92 -3.12
CA SER A 45 3.80 10.22 -4.16
C SER A 45 4.47 10.64 -5.47
N ASP A 46 3.73 10.48 -6.55
CA ASP A 46 4.06 10.96 -7.89
C ASP A 46 3.02 11.97 -8.41
N SER A 47 2.13 12.46 -7.54
CA SER A 47 1.04 13.35 -7.93
C SER A 47 0.65 14.37 -6.85
N ASN A 48 0.11 15.51 -7.31
CA ASN A 48 -0.30 16.62 -6.46
C ASN A 48 -1.66 17.16 -6.93
N ILE A 49 -2.59 17.41 -6.00
CA ILE A 49 -3.95 17.90 -6.31
C ILE A 49 -3.99 19.35 -6.82
N ARG A 50 -2.90 20.11 -6.71
CA ARG A 50 -2.80 21.44 -7.29
C ARG A 50 -2.50 21.42 -8.78
N GLU A 51 -1.99 20.29 -9.27
CA GLU A 51 -1.58 20.10 -10.67
C GLU A 51 -2.50 19.16 -11.43
N LYS A 52 -3.16 18.25 -10.71
CA LYS A 52 -4.02 17.20 -11.27
C LYS A 52 -5.33 17.11 -10.50
N THR A 53 -6.37 16.62 -11.16
CA THR A 53 -7.61 16.26 -10.48
C THR A 53 -7.38 15.09 -9.53
N LEU A 54 -8.23 14.94 -8.51
CA LEU A 54 -8.16 13.81 -7.59
C LEU A 54 -8.24 12.48 -8.32
N LEU A 55 -9.07 12.38 -9.36
CA LEU A 55 -9.19 11.17 -10.17
C LEU A 55 -7.88 10.83 -10.88
N GLU A 56 -7.21 11.81 -11.46
CA GLU A 56 -5.90 11.62 -12.09
C GLU A 56 -4.83 11.19 -11.08
N CYS A 57 -4.87 11.76 -9.86
CA CYS A 57 -3.98 11.34 -8.78
C CYS A 57 -4.20 9.88 -8.40
N LEU A 58 -5.46 9.45 -8.24
CA LEU A 58 -5.81 8.05 -7.94
C LEU A 58 -5.46 7.07 -9.07
N GLN A 59 -5.29 7.56 -10.29
CA GLN A 59 -4.85 6.78 -11.45
C GLN A 59 -3.35 6.86 -11.69
N SER A 60 -2.60 7.51 -10.82
CA SER A 60 -1.15 7.66 -10.97
C SER A 60 -0.43 6.31 -10.86
N PRO A 61 0.80 6.20 -11.38
CA PRO A 61 1.59 4.98 -11.30
C PRO A 61 1.74 4.43 -9.88
N VAL A 62 1.97 5.28 -8.87
CA VAL A 62 2.13 4.82 -7.49
C VAL A 62 0.84 4.26 -6.93
N PHE A 63 -0.31 4.89 -7.19
CA PHE A 63 -1.61 4.36 -6.75
C PHE A 63 -1.95 3.05 -7.44
N LYS A 64 -1.71 2.93 -8.73
CA LYS A 64 -1.91 1.67 -9.48
C LYS A 64 -1.02 0.55 -8.94
N ALA A 65 0.26 0.81 -8.72
CA ALA A 65 1.18 -0.18 -8.18
C ALA A 65 0.80 -0.59 -6.75
N TYR A 66 0.34 0.36 -5.93
CA TYR A 66 -0.15 0.09 -4.58
C TYR A 66 -1.42 -0.77 -4.59
N HIS A 67 -2.38 -0.42 -5.43
CA HIS A 67 -3.62 -1.19 -5.62
C HIS A 67 -3.34 -2.60 -6.14
N ASP A 68 -2.55 -2.73 -7.19
CA ASP A 68 -2.26 -4.02 -7.83
C ASP A 68 -1.43 -4.95 -6.94
N GLY A 69 -0.68 -4.39 -6.01
CA GLY A 69 0.08 -5.14 -5.02
C GLY A 69 -0.76 -5.75 -3.90
N GLN A 70 -2.01 -5.32 -3.74
CA GLN A 70 -2.88 -5.82 -2.68
C GLN A 70 -3.53 -7.18 -3.03
N PRO A 71 -3.72 -8.05 -2.05
CA PRO A 71 -3.21 -7.97 -0.68
C PRO A 71 -1.68 -8.14 -0.66
N PHE A 72 -0.97 -7.29 0.08
CA PHE A 72 0.50 -7.34 0.15
C PHE A 72 1.06 -8.61 0.77
N HIS A 73 0.21 -9.35 1.49
CA HIS A 73 0.53 -10.66 2.02
C HIS A 73 -0.75 -11.48 2.21
N GLU A 74 -0.68 -12.81 2.03
CA GLU A 74 -1.80 -13.72 2.27
C GLU A 74 -2.20 -13.78 3.73
N ASN A 75 -1.23 -13.65 4.63
CA ASN A 75 -1.45 -13.53 6.06
C ASN A 75 -1.89 -12.10 6.39
N HIS A 76 -3.16 -11.93 6.75
CA HIS A 76 -3.75 -10.62 7.06
C HIS A 76 -3.22 -9.98 8.36
N LEU A 77 -2.36 -10.65 9.10
CA LEU A 77 -1.60 -10.07 10.21
C LEU A 77 -0.28 -9.41 9.76
N ARG A 78 -0.02 -9.45 8.45
CA ARG A 78 1.13 -8.81 7.80
C ARG A 78 0.68 -7.92 6.62
N PRO A 79 -0.27 -6.99 6.83
CA PRO A 79 -0.94 -6.28 5.73
C PRO A 79 -0.14 -5.11 5.15
N CYS A 80 0.84 -4.58 5.86
CA CYS A 80 1.49 -3.32 5.49
C CYS A 80 2.68 -3.56 4.54
N PRO A 81 2.74 -2.85 3.40
CA PRO A 81 3.87 -2.94 2.48
C PRO A 81 5.13 -2.24 2.99
N MET A 82 5.05 -1.53 4.13
CA MET A 82 6.18 -0.86 4.76
C MET A 82 6.69 -1.63 5.99
N LEU A 83 5.80 -1.87 6.97
CA LEU A 83 6.22 -2.45 8.26
C LEU A 83 6.53 -3.95 8.16
N GLU A 84 5.61 -4.71 7.59
CA GLU A 84 5.75 -6.17 7.51
C GLU A 84 6.38 -6.66 6.22
N ASN A 85 6.30 -5.85 5.15
CA ASN A 85 6.78 -6.24 3.82
C ASN A 85 7.59 -5.10 3.16
N PRO A 86 8.64 -4.58 3.80
CA PRO A 86 9.35 -3.38 3.33
C PRO A 86 9.92 -3.50 1.91
N GLN A 87 10.24 -4.72 1.47
CA GLN A 87 10.68 -4.98 0.09
C GLN A 87 9.60 -4.62 -0.95
N LEU A 88 8.32 -4.68 -0.59
CA LEU A 88 7.22 -4.34 -1.51
C LEU A 88 7.09 -2.83 -1.68
N LEU A 89 7.19 -2.05 -0.61
CA LEU A 89 7.20 -0.60 -0.72
C LEU A 89 8.40 -0.11 -1.54
N ARG A 90 9.59 -0.67 -1.27
CA ARG A 90 10.80 -0.37 -2.04
C ARG A 90 10.59 -0.60 -3.53
N LYS A 91 10.01 -1.75 -3.90
CA LYS A 91 9.69 -2.08 -5.29
C LYS A 91 8.70 -1.10 -5.91
N ILE A 92 7.63 -0.72 -5.18
CA ILE A 92 6.62 0.23 -5.66
C ILE A 92 7.25 1.59 -5.93
N VAL A 93 8.03 2.13 -5.00
CA VAL A 93 8.62 3.47 -5.14
C VAL A 93 9.68 3.49 -6.26
N HIS A 94 10.55 2.49 -6.33
CA HIS A 94 11.54 2.41 -7.41
C HIS A 94 10.93 2.12 -8.78
N GLY A 95 9.79 1.44 -8.83
CA GLY A 95 9.07 1.14 -10.08
C GLY A 95 8.21 2.30 -10.58
N THR A 96 8.13 3.41 -9.86
CA THR A 96 7.33 4.59 -10.17
C THR A 96 8.18 5.85 -10.06
N ASN A 97 7.61 7.01 -10.40
CA ASN A 97 8.27 8.31 -10.20
C ASN A 97 7.98 8.90 -8.80
N ALA A 98 7.58 8.07 -7.85
CA ALA A 98 7.27 8.52 -6.51
C ALA A 98 8.52 9.08 -5.80
N LYS A 99 8.31 10.19 -5.10
CA LYS A 99 9.31 10.88 -4.30
C LYS A 99 8.81 11.00 -2.86
N SER A 100 9.73 11.20 -1.92
CA SER A 100 9.35 11.48 -0.55
C SER A 100 8.50 12.75 -0.48
N THR A 101 7.38 12.66 0.22
CA THR A 101 6.44 13.75 0.49
C THR A 101 6.46 14.16 1.97
N ASP A 102 7.38 13.60 2.76
CA ASP A 102 7.59 14.02 4.14
C ASP A 102 8.13 15.45 4.15
N LEU A 103 7.40 16.35 4.82
CA LEU A 103 7.70 17.77 4.84
C LEU A 103 8.76 18.16 5.87
N GLN A 104 8.99 17.31 6.87
CA GLN A 104 9.91 17.58 7.97
C GLN A 104 11.24 16.86 7.83
N SER A 105 11.17 15.60 7.41
CA SER A 105 12.34 14.71 7.36
C SER A 105 12.30 13.84 6.13
N PRO A 106 12.39 14.42 4.93
CA PRO A 106 12.35 13.63 3.69
C PRO A 106 13.49 12.60 3.70
N GLU A 107 13.15 11.35 3.41
CA GLU A 107 14.11 10.25 3.37
C GLU A 107 13.89 9.37 2.14
N SER A 108 14.93 8.67 1.72
CA SER A 108 14.81 7.69 0.65
C SER A 108 13.99 6.48 1.11
N VAL A 109 13.29 5.86 0.17
CA VAL A 109 12.54 4.63 0.46
C VAL A 109 13.45 3.51 0.96
N ASP A 110 14.70 3.45 0.50
CA ASP A 110 15.66 2.45 0.93
C ASP A 110 15.99 2.63 2.42
N HIS A 111 16.27 3.85 2.85
CA HIS A 111 16.54 4.14 4.25
C HIS A 111 15.34 3.82 5.16
N LEU A 112 14.12 4.20 4.75
CA LEU A 112 12.90 3.87 5.49
C LEU A 112 12.70 2.36 5.59
N CYS A 113 12.82 1.66 4.46
CA CYS A 113 12.61 0.21 4.42
C CYS A 113 13.66 -0.56 5.23
N ASP A 114 14.91 -0.11 5.24
CA ASP A 114 15.97 -0.74 6.05
C ASP A 114 15.63 -0.67 7.55
N LYS A 115 15.05 0.42 8.02
CA LYS A 115 14.58 0.54 9.42
C LYS A 115 13.46 -0.45 9.77
N CYS A 116 12.65 -0.86 8.79
CA CYS A 116 11.52 -1.76 8.99
C CYS A 116 11.91 -3.25 8.94
N VAL A 117 13.07 -3.60 8.41
CA VAL A 117 13.48 -5.01 8.20
C VAL A 117 13.49 -5.81 9.50
N ASP A 118 14.04 -5.26 10.55
CA ASP A 118 14.14 -5.98 11.83
C ASP A 118 12.77 -6.18 12.47
N TYR A 119 11.90 -5.18 12.41
CA TYR A 119 10.52 -5.32 12.85
C TYR A 119 9.80 -6.44 12.08
N ALA A 120 9.89 -6.43 10.75
CA ALA A 120 9.26 -7.44 9.91
C ALA A 120 9.72 -8.86 10.27
N LYS A 121 11.02 -9.06 10.45
CA LYS A 121 11.62 -10.35 10.84
C LYS A 121 11.16 -10.83 12.23
N HIS A 122 11.07 -9.93 13.19
CA HIS A 122 10.63 -10.29 14.56
C HIS A 122 9.14 -10.59 14.63
N TRP A 123 8.32 -9.88 13.86
CA TRP A 123 6.87 -10.09 13.84
C TRP A 123 6.46 -11.36 13.08
N GLU A 124 7.17 -11.72 12.04
CA GLU A 124 6.83 -12.83 11.13
C GLU A 124 6.49 -14.15 11.84
N PRO A 125 7.33 -14.70 12.74
CA PRO A 125 7.03 -16.00 13.39
C PRO A 125 5.74 -15.95 14.21
N THR A 126 5.49 -14.83 14.88
CA THR A 126 4.28 -14.64 15.68
C THR A 126 3.05 -14.54 14.79
N ALA A 127 3.12 -13.74 13.72
CA ALA A 127 2.04 -13.59 12.77
C ALA A 127 1.67 -14.92 12.10
N GLU A 128 2.66 -15.70 11.68
CA GLU A 128 2.42 -17.00 11.04
C GLU A 128 1.78 -17.99 12.00
N ARG A 129 2.24 -18.08 13.23
CA ARG A 129 1.63 -18.95 14.26
C ARG A 129 0.16 -18.56 14.53
N LEU A 130 -0.11 -17.29 14.76
CA LEU A 130 -1.47 -16.80 15.04
C LEU A 130 -2.39 -16.97 13.81
N TRP A 131 -1.87 -16.83 12.62
CA TRP A 131 -2.62 -17.04 11.39
C TRP A 131 -2.98 -18.52 11.20
N ALA A 132 -2.03 -19.42 11.43
CA ALA A 132 -2.27 -20.86 11.36
C ALA A 132 -3.34 -21.32 12.37
N ASP A 133 -3.34 -20.76 13.57
CA ASP A 133 -4.34 -21.09 14.60
C ASP A 133 -5.75 -20.62 14.23
N ARG A 134 -5.91 -19.58 13.43
CA ARG A 134 -7.21 -19.13 12.91
C ARG A 134 -7.77 -20.02 11.79
N GLN A 135 -6.91 -20.81 11.15
CA GLN A 135 -7.31 -21.69 10.04
C GLN A 135 -7.83 -23.05 10.52
N LYS A 136 -7.66 -23.36 11.82
CA LYS A 136 -8.18 -24.57 12.48
C LYS A 136 -9.64 -24.41 12.89
#